data_1e446362910adebf4b7d07d006a46c46
#
_entry.id   1e446362910adebf4b7d07d006a46c46
#
_cell.length_a   1.000
_cell.length_b   1.000
_cell.length_c   1.000
_cell.angle_alpha   90.00
_cell.angle_beta   90.00
_cell.angle_gamma   90.00
#
_symmetry.space_group_name_H-M   'P 1'
#
loop_
_entity.id
_entity.type
_entity.pdbx_description
1 polymer ?
#
loop_
_entity_poly.entity_id
_entity_poly.type
_entity_poly.pdbx_seq_one_letter_code
_entity_poly.pdbx_strand_id
1 'polypeptide(L)'
;MSLKSKELIKTVVFFACLALGLFLLRQFVFTPVVVRGHSMDPTLADGERVITLKNTEINRFDIITFPAPDEPDKNYIKRVIGLPGDTIAYKDDTLDINGKEVDEPYLDEFKKALTDGQPLTGDFSLKEKVPADSYFVLGDNRRNSKDGRVIGFIHKKDILGEVKFVMWPFSRFGPIPEVSKQ
;
A
#
# COMPACT_ATOMS: atom_id res chain seq x y z
N MET A 1 -31.82 34.51 -27.61
CA MET A 1 -31.58 33.62 -26.45
C MET A 1 -31.76 34.47 -25.20
N SER A 2 -32.68 34.10 -24.33
CA SER A 2 -33.01 34.84 -23.08
C SER A 2 -31.81 34.92 -22.16
N LEU A 3 -31.65 35.96 -21.32
CA LEU A 3 -30.60 36.06 -20.30
C LEU A 3 -30.60 34.82 -19.39
N LYS A 4 -31.77 34.32 -19.03
CA LYS A 4 -31.96 33.11 -18.24
C LYS A 4 -31.37 31.86 -18.91
N SER A 5 -31.49 31.71 -20.26
CA SER A 5 -30.94 30.58 -20.97
C SER A 5 -29.42 30.64 -21.07
N LYS A 6 -28.83 31.83 -21.12
CA LYS A 6 -27.34 31.98 -21.12
C LYS A 6 -26.74 31.58 -19.75
N GLU A 7 -27.37 32.01 -18.66
CA GLU A 7 -26.94 31.65 -17.31
C GLU A 7 -27.09 30.13 -17.05
N LEU A 8 -28.18 29.53 -17.51
CA LEU A 8 -28.37 28.08 -17.41
C LEU A 8 -27.28 27.33 -18.16
N ILE A 9 -26.94 27.74 -19.38
CA ILE A 9 -25.87 27.11 -20.17
C ILE A 9 -24.52 27.21 -19.45
N LYS A 10 -24.17 28.40 -18.91
CA LYS A 10 -22.92 28.56 -18.15
C LYS A 10 -22.85 27.61 -16.95
N THR A 11 -23.93 27.49 -16.20
CA THR A 11 -24.04 26.60 -15.05
C THR A 11 -23.85 25.12 -15.46
N VAL A 12 -24.54 24.70 -16.53
CA VAL A 12 -24.41 23.32 -17.05
C VAL A 12 -22.98 23.04 -17.52
N VAL A 13 -22.37 23.97 -18.28
CA VAL A 13 -20.97 23.83 -18.73
C VAL A 13 -20.02 23.77 -17.55
N PHE A 14 -20.19 24.61 -16.53
CA PHE A 14 -19.36 24.56 -15.32
C PHE A 14 -19.41 23.19 -14.63
N PHE A 15 -20.61 22.66 -14.40
CA PHE A 15 -20.74 21.34 -13.77
C PHE A 15 -20.25 20.20 -14.66
N ALA A 16 -20.41 20.31 -15.97
CA ALA A 16 -19.85 19.32 -16.91
C ALA A 16 -18.30 19.33 -16.88
N CYS A 17 -17.68 20.50 -16.88
CA CYS A 17 -16.22 20.63 -16.75
C CYS A 17 -15.73 20.12 -15.39
N LEU A 18 -16.43 20.43 -14.32
CA LEU A 18 -16.10 19.94 -12.97
C LEU A 18 -16.18 18.39 -12.91
N ALA A 19 -17.28 17.82 -13.42
CA ALA A 19 -17.46 16.38 -13.46
C ALA A 19 -16.38 15.69 -14.31
N LEU A 20 -16.04 16.26 -15.47
CA LEU A 20 -14.96 15.76 -16.31
C LEU A 20 -13.61 15.85 -15.59
N GLY A 21 -13.32 16.98 -14.92
CA GLY A 21 -12.09 17.14 -14.14
C GLY A 21 -11.96 16.09 -13.04
N LEU A 22 -13.01 15.88 -12.25
CA LEU A 22 -13.06 14.85 -11.20
C LEU A 22 -12.91 13.43 -11.77
N PHE A 23 -13.54 13.15 -12.91
CA PHE A 23 -13.40 11.88 -13.62
C PHE A 23 -11.94 11.64 -14.06
N LEU A 24 -11.31 12.64 -14.66
CA LEU A 24 -9.90 12.54 -15.10
C LEU A 24 -8.96 12.37 -13.91
N LEU A 25 -9.17 13.11 -12.81
CA LEU A 25 -8.38 12.93 -11.58
C LEU A 25 -8.49 11.49 -11.06
N ARG A 26 -9.70 10.96 -10.96
CA ARG A 26 -9.91 9.55 -10.55
C ARG A 26 -9.26 8.56 -11.50
N GLN A 27 -9.33 8.82 -12.81
CA GLN A 27 -8.80 7.90 -13.81
C GLN A 27 -7.26 7.85 -13.82
N PHE A 28 -6.60 9.01 -13.66
CA PHE A 28 -5.16 9.13 -13.89
C PHE A 28 -4.33 9.40 -12.65
N VAL A 29 -4.90 9.95 -11.59
CA VAL A 29 -4.13 10.41 -10.42
C VAL A 29 -4.33 9.53 -9.21
N PHE A 30 -5.58 9.25 -8.82
CA PHE A 30 -5.84 8.50 -7.59
C PHE A 30 -7.05 7.56 -7.70
N THR A 31 -7.05 6.54 -6.83
CA THR A 31 -8.17 5.61 -6.71
C THR A 31 -8.48 5.39 -5.24
N PRO A 32 -9.74 5.62 -4.79
CA PRO A 32 -10.16 5.22 -3.46
C PRO A 32 -10.27 3.70 -3.39
N VAL A 33 -9.71 3.12 -2.33
CA VAL A 33 -9.74 1.67 -2.06
C VAL A 33 -10.26 1.43 -0.66
N VAL A 34 -11.04 0.37 -0.46
CA VAL A 34 -11.46 -0.11 0.85
C VAL A 34 -10.51 -1.21 1.30
N VAL A 35 -9.89 -1.02 2.47
CA VAL A 35 -9.06 -2.05 3.12
C VAL A 35 -9.96 -3.21 3.53
N ARG A 36 -9.57 -4.42 3.18
CA ARG A 36 -10.29 -5.64 3.56
C ARG A 36 -9.33 -6.64 4.21
N GLY A 37 -9.77 -7.15 5.36
CA GLY A 37 -8.99 -8.09 6.17
C GLY A 37 -7.94 -7.40 7.05
N HIS A 38 -7.19 -8.21 7.78
CA HIS A 38 -6.33 -7.80 8.89
C HIS A 38 -4.83 -7.89 8.59
N SER A 39 -4.47 -8.08 7.32
CA SER A 39 -3.07 -8.33 6.94
C SER A 39 -2.16 -7.09 7.09
N MET A 40 -2.75 -5.90 7.18
CA MET A 40 -2.02 -4.63 7.34
C MET A 40 -2.20 -4.01 8.72
N ASP A 41 -2.88 -4.72 9.66
CA ASP A 41 -2.96 -4.26 11.05
C ASP A 41 -1.55 -4.16 11.66
N PRO A 42 -1.31 -3.16 12.51
CA PRO A 42 -2.19 -2.07 12.94
C PRO A 42 -2.16 -0.85 12.02
N THR A 43 -1.33 -0.84 10.97
CA THR A 43 -1.13 0.33 10.11
C THR A 43 -2.40 0.70 9.35
N LEU A 44 -3.07 -0.28 8.77
CA LEU A 44 -4.37 -0.12 8.11
C LEU A 44 -5.34 -1.17 8.62
N ALA A 45 -6.47 -0.72 9.16
CA ALA A 45 -7.50 -1.60 9.72
C ALA A 45 -8.57 -1.98 8.68
N ASP A 46 -9.24 -3.10 8.91
CA ASP A 46 -10.37 -3.54 8.08
C ASP A 46 -11.46 -2.46 8.02
N GLY A 47 -12.01 -2.24 6.83
CA GLY A 47 -13.06 -1.25 6.57
C GLY A 47 -12.56 0.18 6.34
N GLU A 48 -11.30 0.48 6.56
CA GLU A 48 -10.74 1.79 6.25
C GLU A 48 -10.82 2.09 4.75
N ARG A 49 -11.02 3.38 4.42
CA ARG A 49 -10.96 3.85 3.03
C ARG A 49 -9.70 4.67 2.84
N VAL A 50 -8.90 4.26 1.91
CA VAL A 50 -7.61 4.87 1.62
C VAL A 50 -7.55 5.42 0.20
N ILE A 51 -6.67 6.38 -0.02
CA ILE A 51 -6.33 6.91 -1.33
C ILE A 51 -5.06 6.24 -1.83
N THR A 52 -5.14 5.63 -2.98
CA THR A 52 -4.01 5.10 -3.74
C THR A 52 -3.64 6.08 -4.84
N LEU A 53 -2.41 6.56 -4.85
CA LEU A 53 -1.85 7.40 -5.91
C LEU A 53 -1.24 6.52 -6.99
N LYS A 54 -1.58 6.83 -8.26
CA LYS A 54 -1.04 6.15 -9.43
C LYS A 54 0.26 6.81 -9.90
N ASN A 55 1.05 6.04 -10.65
CA ASN A 55 2.29 6.54 -11.30
C ASN A 55 3.32 7.17 -10.35
N THR A 56 3.35 6.72 -9.09
CA THR A 56 4.38 7.09 -8.12
C THR A 56 5.62 6.22 -8.27
N GLU A 57 6.77 6.76 -7.95
CA GLU A 57 7.97 5.96 -7.74
C GLU A 57 7.83 5.19 -6.42
N ILE A 58 8.01 3.88 -6.50
CA ILE A 58 7.85 3.01 -5.33
C ILE A 58 9.19 2.86 -4.62
N ASN A 59 9.19 3.19 -3.34
CA ASN A 59 10.34 3.12 -2.46
C ASN A 59 10.16 1.99 -1.43
N ARG A 60 11.24 1.70 -0.70
CA ARG A 60 11.19 0.80 0.45
C ARG A 60 10.24 1.33 1.51
N PHE A 61 9.46 0.42 2.08
CA PHE A 61 8.42 0.65 3.09
C PHE A 61 7.16 1.37 2.58
N ASP A 62 7.09 1.75 1.31
CA ASP A 62 5.82 2.22 0.73
C ASP A 62 4.77 1.11 0.77
N ILE A 63 3.52 1.50 1.01
CA ILE A 63 2.38 0.58 0.97
C ILE A 63 1.77 0.63 -0.42
N ILE A 64 1.67 -0.51 -1.09
CA ILE A 64 1.19 -0.62 -2.47
C ILE A 64 -0.08 -1.44 -2.57
N THR A 65 -0.85 -1.17 -3.62
CA THR A 65 -1.99 -2.00 -4.05
C THR A 65 -1.68 -2.67 -5.37
N PHE A 66 -2.09 -3.94 -5.50
CA PHE A 66 -1.92 -4.75 -6.71
C PHE A 66 -3.01 -5.82 -6.81
N PRO A 67 -3.34 -6.34 -8.01
CA PRO A 67 -4.26 -7.45 -8.16
C PRO A 67 -3.75 -8.68 -7.39
N ALA A 68 -4.64 -9.35 -6.67
CA ALA A 68 -4.29 -10.56 -5.94
C ALA A 68 -3.95 -11.69 -6.95
N PRO A 69 -2.74 -12.29 -6.90
CA PRO A 69 -2.33 -13.29 -7.90
C PRO A 69 -3.16 -14.57 -7.85
N ASP A 70 -3.82 -14.82 -6.73
CA ASP A 70 -4.52 -16.06 -6.40
C ASP A 70 -6.01 -15.88 -6.13
N GLU A 71 -6.51 -14.64 -6.14
CA GLU A 71 -7.92 -14.31 -5.95
C GLU A 71 -8.38 -13.32 -7.03
N PRO A 72 -8.96 -13.81 -8.13
CA PRO A 72 -9.52 -12.94 -9.16
C PRO A 72 -10.49 -11.91 -8.57
N ASP A 73 -10.50 -10.71 -9.14
CA ASP A 73 -11.35 -9.58 -8.74
C ASP A 73 -11.06 -8.97 -7.36
N LYS A 74 -9.97 -9.41 -6.68
CA LYS A 74 -9.49 -8.78 -5.45
C LYS A 74 -8.17 -8.04 -5.66
N ASN A 75 -7.96 -7.01 -4.86
CA ASN A 75 -6.68 -6.33 -4.75
C ASN A 75 -6.09 -6.57 -3.37
N TYR A 76 -4.80 -6.82 -3.32
CA TYR A 76 -4.04 -6.87 -2.08
C TYR A 76 -3.41 -5.53 -1.78
N ILE A 77 -3.24 -5.26 -0.49
CA ILE A 77 -2.50 -4.12 0.04
C ILE A 77 -1.37 -4.69 0.88
N LYS A 78 -0.12 -4.36 0.55
CA LYS A 78 1.07 -4.83 1.25
C LYS A 78 2.15 -3.74 1.30
N ARG A 79 3.10 -3.89 2.21
CA ARG A 79 4.26 -3.03 2.32
C ARG A 79 5.44 -3.59 1.54
N VAL A 80 6.12 -2.72 0.80
CA VAL A 80 7.35 -3.05 0.07
C VAL A 80 8.51 -3.20 1.05
N ILE A 81 9.11 -4.38 1.09
CA ILE A 81 10.27 -4.68 1.92
C ILE A 81 11.54 -4.79 1.06
N GLY A 82 11.46 -5.49 -0.06
CA GLY A 82 12.58 -5.66 -0.99
C GLY A 82 12.39 -4.89 -2.28
N LEU A 83 13.41 -4.11 -2.65
CA LEU A 83 13.54 -3.44 -3.94
C LEU A 83 14.28 -4.34 -4.94
N PRO A 84 14.19 -4.07 -6.25
CA PRO A 84 14.94 -4.79 -7.26
C PRO A 84 16.42 -4.97 -6.91
N GLY A 85 16.91 -6.22 -6.94
CA GLY A 85 18.30 -6.57 -6.65
C GLY A 85 18.60 -6.90 -5.19
N ASP A 86 17.68 -6.66 -4.26
CA ASP A 86 17.89 -6.94 -2.84
C ASP A 86 17.92 -8.43 -2.52
N THR A 87 18.71 -8.79 -1.52
CA THR A 87 18.57 -10.03 -0.74
C THR A 87 17.84 -9.71 0.55
N ILE A 88 16.88 -10.55 0.94
CA ILE A 88 16.05 -10.36 2.14
C ILE A 88 16.16 -11.58 3.02
N ALA A 89 16.43 -11.36 4.29
CA ALA A 89 16.34 -12.38 5.33
C ALA A 89 15.69 -11.81 6.60
N TYR A 90 15.05 -12.67 7.35
CA TYR A 90 14.61 -12.40 8.72
C TYR A 90 15.22 -13.44 9.65
N LYS A 91 15.79 -12.96 10.72
CA LYS A 91 16.34 -13.79 11.78
C LYS A 91 16.06 -13.14 13.13
N ASP A 92 15.54 -13.90 14.06
CA ASP A 92 15.21 -13.42 15.42
C ASP A 92 14.39 -12.12 15.39
N ASP A 93 13.36 -12.05 14.51
CA ASP A 93 12.46 -10.90 14.29
C ASP A 93 13.18 -9.62 13.78
N THR A 94 14.39 -9.76 13.26
CA THR A 94 15.19 -8.67 12.68
C THR A 94 15.28 -8.83 11.16
N LEU A 95 15.01 -7.72 10.44
CA LEU A 95 15.12 -7.66 8.99
C LEU A 95 16.57 -7.42 8.58
N ASP A 96 17.11 -8.29 7.72
CA ASP A 96 18.37 -8.08 7.01
C ASP A 96 18.11 -7.81 5.53
N ILE A 97 18.69 -6.75 5.01
CA ILE A 97 18.68 -6.40 3.59
C ILE A 97 20.12 -6.26 3.11
N ASN A 98 20.52 -7.10 2.19
CA ASN A 98 21.88 -7.09 1.61
C ASN A 98 22.99 -7.24 2.67
N GLY A 99 22.76 -8.03 3.72
CA GLY A 99 23.70 -8.26 4.82
C GLY A 99 23.76 -7.12 5.84
N LYS A 100 22.77 -6.25 5.88
CA LYS A 100 22.65 -5.16 6.86
C LYS A 100 21.31 -5.23 7.56
N GLU A 101 21.34 -5.10 8.88
CA GLU A 101 20.13 -4.95 9.68
C GLU A 101 19.41 -3.63 9.35
N VAL A 102 18.10 -3.70 9.24
CA VAL A 102 17.23 -2.58 8.88
C VAL A 102 16.06 -2.51 9.85
N ASP A 103 15.88 -1.35 10.47
CA ASP A 103 14.82 -1.12 11.43
C ASP A 103 13.44 -1.00 10.77
N GLU A 104 12.43 -1.52 11.46
CA GLU A 104 11.03 -1.47 11.06
C GLU A 104 10.17 -0.77 12.13
N PRO A 105 10.34 0.55 12.33
CA PRO A 105 9.71 1.26 13.46
C PRO A 105 8.18 1.25 13.41
N TYR A 106 7.58 1.02 12.25
CA TYR A 106 6.12 0.86 12.09
C TYR A 106 5.58 -0.43 12.74
N LEU A 107 6.45 -1.36 13.14
CA LEU A 107 6.08 -2.60 13.84
C LEU A 107 6.33 -2.53 15.36
N ASP A 108 7.01 -1.51 15.86
CA ASP A 108 7.46 -1.43 17.26
C ASP A 108 6.31 -1.57 18.27
N GLU A 109 5.20 -0.86 18.04
CA GLU A 109 4.04 -0.95 18.92
C GLU A 109 3.39 -2.32 18.86
N PHE A 110 3.36 -2.93 17.68
CA PHE A 110 2.81 -4.27 17.50
C PHE A 110 3.70 -5.32 18.19
N LYS A 111 5.02 -5.23 18.01
CA LYS A 111 5.98 -6.10 18.70
C LYS A 111 5.85 -5.99 20.23
N LYS A 112 5.73 -4.77 20.77
CA LYS A 112 5.53 -4.53 22.21
C LYS A 112 4.20 -5.08 22.75
N ALA A 113 3.17 -5.15 21.93
CA ALA A 113 1.87 -5.68 22.29
C ALA A 113 1.81 -7.22 22.32
N LEU A 114 2.81 -7.91 21.78
CA LEU A 114 2.88 -9.38 21.82
C LEU A 114 3.25 -9.83 23.23
N THR A 115 2.44 -10.73 23.78
CA THR A 115 2.61 -11.24 25.16
C THR A 115 2.94 -12.73 25.19
N ASP A 116 3.01 -13.38 24.04
CA ASP A 116 3.20 -14.84 23.92
C ASP A 116 4.66 -15.26 23.79
N GLY A 117 5.60 -14.31 23.81
CA GLY A 117 7.05 -14.57 23.72
C GLY A 117 7.52 -15.08 22.34
N GLN A 118 6.62 -15.06 21.34
CA GLN A 118 6.98 -15.49 19.99
C GLN A 118 7.33 -14.28 19.10
N PRO A 119 8.25 -14.43 18.13
CA PRO A 119 8.58 -13.34 17.21
C PRO A 119 7.36 -12.95 16.37
N LEU A 120 7.26 -11.67 16.01
CA LEU A 120 6.23 -11.19 15.08
C LEU A 120 6.48 -11.75 13.69
N THR A 121 7.74 -11.74 13.23
CA THR A 121 8.17 -12.30 11.96
C THR A 121 9.04 -13.52 12.21
N GLY A 122 8.59 -14.69 11.77
CA GLY A 122 9.42 -15.91 11.84
C GLY A 122 10.62 -15.85 10.90
N ASP A 123 11.63 -16.66 11.18
CA ASP A 123 12.86 -16.73 10.39
C ASP A 123 12.61 -17.22 8.98
N PHE A 124 13.14 -16.53 8.01
CA PHE A 124 13.20 -16.95 6.61
C PHE A 124 14.28 -16.17 5.84
N SER A 125 14.68 -16.71 4.69
CA SER A 125 15.48 -15.98 3.71
C SER A 125 14.98 -16.24 2.30
N LEU A 126 15.05 -15.24 1.45
CA LEU A 126 14.77 -15.42 0.03
C LEU A 126 15.89 -16.27 -0.60
N LYS A 127 15.51 -17.24 -1.44
CA LYS A 127 16.46 -18.11 -2.15
C LYS A 127 17.19 -17.38 -3.27
N GLU A 128 16.63 -16.29 -3.76
CA GLU A 128 17.15 -15.49 -4.86
C GLU A 128 16.95 -14.00 -4.57
N LYS A 129 17.68 -13.16 -5.29
CA LYS A 129 17.50 -11.72 -5.23
C LYS A 129 16.14 -11.31 -5.81
N VAL A 130 15.59 -10.21 -5.30
CA VAL A 130 14.40 -9.60 -5.89
C VAL A 130 14.69 -9.29 -7.36
N PRO A 131 13.87 -9.76 -8.32
CA PRO A 131 14.08 -9.52 -9.75
C PRO A 131 14.06 -8.02 -10.11
N ALA A 132 14.72 -7.66 -11.20
CA ALA A 132 14.95 -6.27 -11.61
C ALA A 132 13.67 -5.44 -11.84
N ASP A 133 12.56 -6.08 -12.14
CA ASP A 133 11.24 -5.46 -12.40
C ASP A 133 10.19 -5.80 -11.36
N SER A 134 10.61 -6.22 -10.17
CA SER A 134 9.72 -6.75 -9.13
C SER A 134 10.05 -6.19 -7.75
N TYR A 135 9.11 -6.37 -6.85
CA TYR A 135 9.23 -6.03 -5.43
C TYR A 135 8.88 -7.23 -4.56
N PHE A 136 9.52 -7.31 -3.40
CA PHE A 136 9.12 -8.24 -2.35
C PHE A 136 8.30 -7.50 -1.31
N VAL A 137 7.13 -8.04 -0.98
CA VAL A 137 6.16 -7.36 -0.13
C VAL A 137 5.74 -8.21 1.06
N LEU A 138 5.49 -7.57 2.20
CA LEU A 138 4.94 -8.20 3.40
C LEU A 138 3.70 -7.45 3.89
N GLY A 139 2.83 -8.16 4.60
CA GLY A 139 1.82 -7.51 5.44
C GLY A 139 2.41 -7.06 6.76
N ASP A 140 1.90 -6.00 7.36
CA ASP A 140 2.37 -5.53 8.67
C ASP A 140 1.95 -6.50 9.77
N ASN A 141 0.78 -7.13 9.64
CA ASN A 141 0.40 -8.27 10.46
C ASN A 141 1.10 -9.56 9.99
N ARG A 142 2.39 -9.64 10.29
CA ARG A 142 3.31 -10.69 9.83
C ARG A 142 2.81 -12.11 10.05
N ARG A 143 2.08 -12.35 11.16
CA ARG A 143 1.55 -13.67 11.53
C ARG A 143 0.25 -13.99 10.81
N ASN A 144 -0.46 -12.98 10.30
CA ASN A 144 -1.75 -13.13 9.62
C ASN A 144 -1.77 -12.41 8.26
N SER A 145 -0.82 -12.75 7.41
CA SER A 145 -0.71 -12.17 6.09
C SER A 145 -0.32 -13.20 5.04
N LYS A 146 -1.10 -13.24 3.97
CA LYS A 146 -0.72 -13.90 2.72
C LYS A 146 0.00 -12.88 1.87
N ASP A 147 1.33 -12.98 1.81
CA ASP A 147 2.21 -11.99 1.20
C ASP A 147 3.36 -12.64 0.42
N GLY A 148 4.41 -11.90 0.10
CA GLY A 148 5.52 -12.34 -0.73
C GLY A 148 6.17 -13.66 -0.30
N ARG A 149 6.03 -14.06 0.97
CA ARG A 149 6.47 -15.37 1.46
C ARG A 149 5.68 -16.54 0.83
N VAL A 150 4.46 -16.28 0.38
CA VAL A 150 3.54 -17.28 -0.22
C VAL A 150 3.27 -17.00 -1.69
N ILE A 151 3.01 -15.73 -2.05
CA ILE A 151 2.63 -15.32 -3.41
C ILE A 151 3.81 -14.97 -4.31
N GLY A 152 5.04 -14.91 -3.74
CA GLY A 152 6.24 -14.54 -4.48
C GLY A 152 6.38 -13.02 -4.72
N PHE A 153 7.13 -12.68 -5.76
CA PHE A 153 7.42 -11.30 -6.12
C PHE A 153 6.27 -10.64 -6.88
N ILE A 154 6.10 -9.34 -6.69
CA ILE A 154 5.10 -8.54 -7.39
C ILE A 154 5.78 -7.72 -8.48
N HIS A 155 5.35 -7.91 -9.73
CA HIS A 155 5.91 -7.17 -10.84
C HIS A 155 5.51 -5.69 -10.79
N LYS A 156 6.43 -4.82 -11.14
CA LYS A 156 6.21 -3.37 -11.20
C LYS A 156 5.00 -2.98 -12.04
N LYS A 157 4.75 -3.67 -13.16
CA LYS A 157 3.60 -3.43 -14.05
C LYS A 157 2.25 -3.74 -13.44
N ASP A 158 2.21 -4.60 -12.39
CA ASP A 158 0.98 -5.02 -11.73
C ASP A 158 0.61 -4.11 -10.55
N ILE A 159 1.47 -3.15 -10.20
CA ILE A 159 1.20 -2.19 -9.14
C ILE A 159 0.17 -1.18 -9.61
N LEU A 160 -0.96 -1.11 -8.91
CA LEU A 160 -2.03 -0.16 -9.19
C LEU A 160 -1.72 1.23 -8.65
N GLY A 161 -0.89 1.32 -7.62
CA GLY A 161 -0.43 2.56 -7.03
C GLY A 161 -0.02 2.41 -5.56
N GLU A 162 0.38 3.52 -4.99
CA GLU A 162 0.87 3.66 -3.62
C GLU A 162 -0.20 4.25 -2.71
N VAL A 163 -0.39 3.66 -1.55
CA VAL A 163 -1.36 4.13 -0.53
C VAL A 163 -0.73 5.23 0.29
N LYS A 164 -1.24 6.44 0.20
CA LYS A 164 -0.68 7.63 0.89
C LYS A 164 -1.55 8.19 1.99
N PHE A 165 -2.86 7.92 1.98
CA PHE A 165 -3.78 8.69 2.80
C PHE A 165 -4.97 7.86 3.26
N VAL A 166 -5.35 7.98 4.54
CA VAL A 166 -6.58 7.41 5.08
C VAL A 166 -7.69 8.46 5.00
N MET A 167 -8.76 8.16 4.24
CA MET A 167 -9.93 9.02 4.08
C MET A 167 -11.01 8.80 5.14
N TRP A 168 -11.15 7.57 5.60
CA TRP A 168 -12.19 7.15 6.55
C TRP A 168 -11.65 5.99 7.39
N PRO A 169 -11.97 5.94 8.71
CA PRO A 169 -12.85 6.85 9.46
C PRO A 169 -12.21 8.24 9.68
N PHE A 170 -13.03 9.24 9.95
CA PHE A 170 -12.54 10.61 10.20
C PHE A 170 -11.62 10.74 11.40
N SER A 171 -11.71 9.81 12.37
CA SER A 171 -10.78 9.74 13.51
C SER A 171 -9.34 9.39 13.09
N ARG A 172 -9.15 8.80 11.92
CA ARG A 172 -7.85 8.44 11.35
C ARG A 172 -7.53 9.19 10.05
N PHE A 173 -8.32 10.21 9.74
CA PHE A 173 -8.12 11.02 8.54
C PHE A 173 -6.73 11.67 8.53
N GLY A 174 -5.92 11.36 7.52
CA GLY A 174 -4.58 11.90 7.41
C GLY A 174 -3.65 11.06 6.53
N PRO A 175 -2.42 11.55 6.32
CA PRO A 175 -1.39 10.81 5.62
C PRO A 175 -0.98 9.59 6.44
N ILE A 176 -0.60 8.51 5.75
CA ILE A 176 0.06 7.37 6.38
C ILE A 176 1.48 7.81 6.74
N PRO A 177 1.96 7.57 7.97
CA PRO A 177 3.31 7.92 8.37
C PRO A 177 4.35 7.32 7.43
N GLU A 178 5.20 8.14 6.86
CA GLU A 178 6.33 7.66 6.07
C GLU A 178 7.40 7.11 7.01
N VAL A 179 7.93 5.95 6.66
CA VAL A 179 9.12 5.41 7.32
C VAL A 179 10.32 6.15 6.73
N SER A 180 11.17 6.72 7.59
CA SER A 180 12.36 7.45 7.13
C SER A 180 13.20 6.55 6.22
N LYS A 181 13.55 7.07 5.05
CA LYS A 181 14.42 6.38 4.08
C LYS A 181 15.77 6.17 4.71
N GLN A 182 16.14 4.92 4.92
CA GLN A 182 17.48 4.48 5.34
C GLN A 182 18.31 4.13 4.12
#